data_4c75ff947e1f854bac4f009494ca7031
#
_entry.id   4c75ff947e1f854bac4f009494ca7031
#
_cell.length_a   1.000
_cell.length_b   1.000
_cell.length_c   1.000
_cell.angle_alpha   90.00
_cell.angle_beta   90.00
_cell.angle_gamma   90.00
#
_symmetry.space_group_name_H-M   'P 1'
#
loop_
_entity.id
_entity.type
_entity.pdbx_description
1 polymer ?
#
loop_
_entity_poly.entity_id
_entity_poly.type
_entity_poly.pdbx_seq_one_letter_code
_entity_poly.pdbx_strand_id
1 'polypeptide(L)'
;MGKIIGIDLGTTNSCVAVMEGNQPTVIINNEGERTTPSVVAFTDGGERKIGNPAKRQAITNPQNTVFSIKRFMGETFDQVQKEVARMPYKVIRGENNTPRVEINGKLYSPQEISAMILQKMKKTAEDYLRQEVTEAVITVPAYFSDSQRQATKEAGKIAGLDVKRIINEPTAAALAYGLDKKNKDMKVAVYDLGGGTFDISILELGGGVFEVKSTNGDTHLGGDDFDQEIINWLADEFAKDNGGIDLRKDPMALQRLKEAAEKAKIELSNQTSTEINLPYIMPVDGVPKHLVKTLTRAKFEMLCDNLFQRSIEPCRQALKDAGLNASDIDEVLLVGGSTRIPKVQELVKEFFGKEPNRSVNPDEVVAIGASIQGGVLAGDVKDVLLLDVTPLSLGIETLGGVMTKLIESNTTIPTHKSQVFSTAADNQPSVEIHVLQGERPMAKDNKEIGLFHLDGIAPAPRGIPQIEVTFDIDANGILNVSAKDKATGKEQNIRIEASSGLSDEEIQRMRDEAKANEAADKEAKEKVEKINNADALCFQSDKNLKDYGDKIPADKKSAIESALGSLEEAVKNQNLSDIDRYTEELTKAWNAASEDMNRAAQAGAQQGPQNPYGPQAGPQGPQNGPDDQGPDEQ
;
A
#
# COMPACT_ATOMS: atom_id res chain seq x y z
N MET A 1 20.24 13.78 -12.17
CA MET A 1 19.14 13.90 -11.18
C MET A 1 18.77 12.50 -10.75
N GLY A 2 18.47 12.29 -9.45
CA GLY A 2 17.96 11.01 -8.97
C GLY A 2 16.61 10.68 -9.62
N LYS A 3 16.25 9.39 -9.68
CA LYS A 3 14.92 8.97 -10.14
C LYS A 3 13.90 9.25 -9.06
N ILE A 4 12.77 9.87 -9.42
CA ILE A 4 11.60 10.03 -8.55
C ILE A 4 10.71 8.81 -8.74
N ILE A 5 10.45 8.06 -7.67
CA ILE A 5 9.57 6.89 -7.73
C ILE A 5 8.13 7.29 -7.42
N GLY A 6 7.18 6.57 -8.00
CA GLY A 6 5.75 6.67 -7.67
C GLY A 6 5.35 5.52 -6.75
N ILE A 7 4.74 5.84 -5.61
CA ILE A 7 4.29 4.85 -4.64
C ILE A 7 2.79 4.99 -4.42
N ASP A 8 2.08 3.90 -4.65
CA ASP A 8 0.74 3.69 -4.12
C ASP A 8 0.85 3.06 -2.73
N LEU A 9 0.55 3.84 -1.69
CA LEU A 9 0.52 3.37 -0.31
C LEU A 9 -0.90 2.92 0.04
N GLY A 10 -1.28 1.73 -0.39
CA GLY A 10 -2.63 1.19 -0.21
C GLY A 10 -2.89 0.65 1.21
N THR A 11 -4.17 0.57 1.59
CA THR A 11 -4.59 0.00 2.89
C THR A 11 -4.21 -1.48 3.00
N THR A 12 -4.41 -2.26 1.94
CA THR A 12 -4.17 -3.71 1.91
C THR A 12 -2.88 -4.05 1.19
N ASN A 13 -2.62 -3.45 0.03
CA ASN A 13 -1.43 -3.66 -0.77
C ASN A 13 -0.84 -2.33 -1.22
N SER A 14 0.48 -2.27 -1.31
CA SER A 14 1.23 -1.13 -1.85
C SER A 14 1.93 -1.52 -3.15
N CYS A 15 2.13 -0.55 -4.03
CA CYS A 15 2.77 -0.74 -5.32
C CYS A 15 3.79 0.38 -5.58
N VAL A 16 4.90 0.06 -6.25
CA VAL A 16 5.92 1.04 -6.62
C VAL A 16 6.21 0.98 -8.11
N ALA A 17 6.33 2.15 -8.73
CA ALA A 17 6.63 2.28 -10.15
C ALA A 17 7.66 3.41 -10.39
N VAL A 18 8.29 3.40 -11.55
CA VAL A 18 9.27 4.40 -11.96
C VAL A 18 9.14 4.71 -13.45
N MET A 19 9.51 5.92 -13.85
CA MET A 19 9.64 6.25 -15.27
C MET A 19 10.98 5.74 -15.85
N GLU A 20 10.91 4.88 -16.85
CA GLU A 20 12.05 4.42 -17.65
C GLU A 20 11.93 5.00 -19.06
N GLY A 21 12.70 6.06 -19.31
CA GLY A 21 12.48 6.87 -20.53
C GLY A 21 11.07 7.49 -20.50
N ASN A 22 10.27 7.19 -21.51
CA ASN A 22 8.89 7.69 -21.65
C ASN A 22 7.82 6.69 -21.18
N GLN A 23 8.21 5.56 -20.59
CA GLN A 23 7.30 4.49 -20.19
C GLN A 23 7.32 4.32 -18.67
N PRO A 24 6.16 4.26 -18.02
CA PRO A 24 6.07 3.91 -16.61
C PRO A 24 6.23 2.39 -16.45
N THR A 25 7.07 1.98 -15.51
CA THR A 25 7.34 0.56 -15.21
C THR A 25 7.02 0.27 -13.76
N VAL A 26 6.14 -0.72 -13.51
CA VAL A 26 5.90 -1.24 -12.16
C VAL A 26 7.06 -2.15 -11.76
N ILE A 27 7.63 -1.89 -10.60
CA ILE A 27 8.78 -2.61 -10.10
C ILE A 27 8.32 -3.89 -9.37
N ILE A 28 8.88 -5.02 -9.77
CA ILE A 28 8.64 -6.33 -9.13
C ILE A 28 9.48 -6.39 -7.86
N ASN A 29 8.86 -6.79 -6.75
CA ASN A 29 9.55 -6.94 -5.47
C ASN A 29 10.44 -8.22 -5.45
N ASN A 30 11.21 -8.40 -4.38
CA ASN A 30 12.11 -9.54 -4.22
C ASN A 30 11.38 -10.88 -3.98
N GLU A 31 10.06 -10.84 -3.75
CA GLU A 31 9.20 -12.03 -3.72
C GLU A 31 8.63 -12.38 -5.11
N GLY A 32 8.97 -11.64 -6.15
CA GLY A 32 8.51 -11.85 -7.53
C GLY A 32 7.13 -11.26 -7.83
N GLU A 33 6.59 -10.42 -6.95
CA GLU A 33 5.25 -9.86 -7.07
C GLU A 33 5.28 -8.37 -7.42
N ARG A 34 4.24 -7.90 -8.09
CA ARG A 34 4.09 -6.50 -8.55
C ARG A 34 3.49 -5.59 -7.48
N THR A 35 2.86 -6.19 -6.46
CA THR A 35 2.35 -5.50 -5.27
C THR A 35 2.94 -6.12 -4.01
N THR A 36 2.95 -5.36 -2.94
CA THR A 36 3.46 -5.80 -1.63
C THR A 36 2.34 -5.61 -0.59
N PRO A 37 1.96 -6.63 0.17
CA PRO A 37 1.00 -6.46 1.26
C PRO A 37 1.43 -5.37 2.24
N SER A 38 0.51 -4.47 2.59
CA SER A 38 0.73 -3.39 3.56
C SER A 38 0.66 -3.94 5.00
N VAL A 39 1.53 -4.92 5.29
CA VAL A 39 1.57 -5.66 6.56
C VAL A 39 2.97 -5.58 7.15
N VAL A 40 3.05 -5.28 8.44
CA VAL A 40 4.29 -5.23 9.21
C VAL A 40 4.17 -6.17 10.41
N ALA A 41 5.13 -7.06 10.60
CA ALA A 41 5.15 -7.99 11.72
C ALA A 41 6.46 -7.87 12.49
N PHE A 42 6.36 -8.09 13.80
CA PHE A 42 7.48 -8.07 14.72
C PHE A 42 7.63 -9.45 15.35
N THR A 43 8.81 -10.02 15.24
CA THR A 43 9.12 -11.32 15.85
C THR A 43 9.55 -11.14 17.32
N ASP A 44 9.54 -12.23 18.08
CA ASP A 44 10.01 -12.23 19.47
C ASP A 44 11.50 -11.86 19.58
N GLY A 45 12.27 -12.08 18.52
CA GLY A 45 13.67 -11.68 18.41
C GLY A 45 13.89 -10.21 18.03
N GLY A 46 12.83 -9.41 17.87
CA GLY A 46 12.90 -7.99 17.50
C GLY A 46 13.08 -7.74 15.99
N GLU A 47 13.15 -8.78 15.16
CA GLU A 47 13.19 -8.67 13.70
C GLU A 47 11.86 -8.14 13.17
N ARG A 48 11.93 -7.22 12.19
CA ARG A 48 10.76 -6.73 11.47
C ARG A 48 10.61 -7.46 10.14
N LYS A 49 9.39 -7.89 9.84
CA LYS A 49 9.01 -8.46 8.55
C LYS A 49 7.97 -7.56 7.90
N ILE A 50 8.08 -7.35 6.59
CA ILE A 50 7.19 -6.47 5.83
C ILE A 50 6.73 -7.21 4.58
N GLY A 51 5.45 -7.03 4.21
CA GLY A 51 4.88 -7.65 3.03
C GLY A 51 4.48 -9.12 3.25
N ASN A 52 4.73 -9.97 2.26
CA ASN A 52 4.37 -11.39 2.32
C ASN A 52 4.98 -12.16 3.50
N PRO A 53 6.24 -11.94 3.89
CA PRO A 53 6.79 -12.56 5.11
C PRO A 53 6.02 -12.20 6.37
N ALA A 54 5.54 -10.96 6.49
CA ALA A 54 4.70 -10.52 7.60
C ALA A 54 3.29 -11.15 7.53
N LYS A 55 2.67 -11.15 6.35
CA LYS A 55 1.34 -11.74 6.14
C LYS A 55 1.31 -13.24 6.48
N ARG A 56 2.36 -13.99 6.11
CA ARG A 56 2.45 -15.43 6.41
C ARG A 56 2.49 -15.78 7.90
N GLN A 57 3.01 -14.90 8.76
CA GLN A 57 3.05 -15.15 10.21
C GLN A 57 1.83 -14.60 10.96
N ALA A 58 0.92 -13.90 10.30
CA ALA A 58 -0.22 -13.25 10.94
C ALA A 58 -1.08 -14.21 11.77
N ILE A 59 -1.28 -15.47 11.31
CA ILE A 59 -2.05 -16.49 12.05
C ILE A 59 -1.36 -16.86 13.36
N THR A 60 -0.05 -17.05 13.34
CA THR A 60 0.71 -17.53 14.52
C THR A 60 1.13 -16.42 15.46
N ASN A 61 1.15 -15.18 14.97
CA ASN A 61 1.56 -13.99 15.72
C ASN A 61 0.65 -12.79 15.42
N PRO A 62 -0.69 -12.92 15.61
CA PRO A 62 -1.65 -11.88 15.25
C PRO A 62 -1.48 -10.59 16.05
N GLN A 63 -1.08 -10.69 17.33
CA GLN A 63 -0.93 -9.53 18.21
C GLN A 63 0.26 -8.64 17.86
N ASN A 64 1.26 -9.18 17.16
CA ASN A 64 2.45 -8.44 16.72
C ASN A 64 2.51 -8.29 15.19
N THR A 65 1.38 -8.48 14.50
CA THR A 65 1.26 -8.31 13.05
C THR A 65 0.24 -7.23 12.75
N VAL A 66 0.74 -6.10 12.22
CA VAL A 66 -0.05 -4.89 11.95
C VAL A 66 -0.43 -4.83 10.49
N PHE A 67 -1.69 -4.61 10.20
CA PHE A 67 -2.27 -4.41 8.87
C PHE A 67 -3.36 -3.33 8.92
N SER A 68 -3.84 -2.87 7.77
CA SER A 68 -4.86 -1.82 7.62
C SER A 68 -4.53 -0.53 8.40
N ILE A 69 -3.24 -0.26 8.63
CA ILE A 69 -2.76 0.88 9.44
C ILE A 69 -3.18 2.23 8.85
N LYS A 70 -3.41 2.30 7.53
CA LYS A 70 -3.87 3.51 6.82
C LYS A 70 -5.20 4.04 7.36
N ARG A 71 -6.05 3.17 7.96
CA ARG A 71 -7.32 3.55 8.60
C ARG A 71 -7.16 4.38 9.88
N PHE A 72 -5.96 4.39 10.46
CA PHE A 72 -5.61 5.17 11.65
C PHE A 72 -4.81 6.44 11.32
N MET A 73 -4.41 6.61 10.06
CA MET A 73 -3.54 7.69 9.63
C MET A 73 -4.23 9.05 9.76
N GLY A 74 -3.63 9.97 10.53
CA GLY A 74 -4.16 11.34 10.70
C GLY A 74 -5.51 11.45 11.42
N GLU A 75 -5.96 10.37 12.07
CA GLU A 75 -7.21 10.32 12.83
C GLU A 75 -6.96 10.41 14.33
N THR A 76 -7.99 10.82 15.09
CA THR A 76 -7.96 10.76 16.55
C THR A 76 -8.43 9.38 17.04
N PHE A 77 -7.95 8.96 18.22
CA PHE A 77 -8.33 7.66 18.81
C PHE A 77 -9.84 7.53 19.00
N ASP A 78 -10.55 8.62 19.33
CA ASP A 78 -12.00 8.61 19.52
C ASP A 78 -12.76 8.37 18.21
N GLN A 79 -12.23 8.83 17.07
CA GLN A 79 -12.86 8.63 15.76
C GLN A 79 -12.74 7.19 15.27
N VAL A 80 -11.68 6.47 15.67
CA VAL A 80 -11.35 5.14 15.15
C VAL A 80 -11.74 3.98 16.07
N GLN A 81 -12.60 4.21 17.09
CA GLN A 81 -13.00 3.17 18.06
C GLN A 81 -13.58 1.90 17.42
N LYS A 82 -14.35 2.07 16.33
CA LYS A 82 -14.92 0.92 15.60
C LYS A 82 -13.83 0.09 14.92
N GLU A 83 -12.83 0.76 14.37
CA GLU A 83 -11.69 0.09 13.74
C GLU A 83 -10.82 -0.62 14.79
N VAL A 84 -10.53 0.04 15.92
CA VAL A 84 -9.79 -0.56 17.04
C VAL A 84 -10.42 -1.87 17.50
N ALA A 85 -11.75 -1.92 17.61
CA ALA A 85 -12.48 -3.11 18.05
C ALA A 85 -12.38 -4.31 17.08
N ARG A 86 -11.96 -4.10 15.84
CA ARG A 86 -11.82 -5.12 14.80
C ARG A 86 -10.39 -5.68 14.67
N MET A 87 -9.41 -5.05 15.35
CA MET A 87 -8.01 -5.42 15.19
C MET A 87 -7.61 -6.53 16.17
N PRO A 88 -6.86 -7.56 15.71
CA PRO A 88 -6.30 -8.57 16.61
C PRO A 88 -5.08 -8.08 17.38
N TYR A 89 -4.45 -6.99 16.94
CA TYR A 89 -3.35 -6.32 17.63
C TYR A 89 -3.87 -5.16 18.50
N LYS A 90 -3.08 -4.77 19.48
CA LYS A 90 -3.50 -3.77 20.47
C LYS A 90 -3.29 -2.35 19.96
N VAL A 91 -4.38 -1.57 19.92
CA VAL A 91 -4.35 -0.13 19.65
C VAL A 91 -4.81 0.61 20.88
N ILE A 92 -4.04 1.59 21.32
CA ILE A 92 -4.32 2.38 22.53
C ILE A 92 -4.33 3.87 22.21
N ARG A 93 -4.88 4.65 23.15
CA ARG A 93 -4.82 6.11 23.11
C ARG A 93 -3.42 6.57 23.49
N GLY A 94 -2.78 7.30 22.61
CA GLY A 94 -1.52 8.00 22.85
C GLY A 94 -1.72 9.47 23.23
N GLU A 95 -0.64 10.22 23.25
CA GLU A 95 -0.65 11.67 23.46
C GLU A 95 -1.50 12.35 22.38
N ASN A 96 -2.06 13.50 22.70
CA ASN A 96 -2.92 14.29 21.80
C ASN A 96 -4.10 13.50 21.20
N ASN A 97 -4.61 12.50 21.96
CA ASN A 97 -5.72 11.65 21.52
C ASN A 97 -5.41 10.89 20.21
N THR A 98 -4.14 10.56 19.93
CA THR A 98 -3.73 9.83 18.74
C THR A 98 -3.81 8.31 18.94
N PRO A 99 -4.14 7.51 17.90
CA PRO A 99 -4.03 6.06 17.98
C PRO A 99 -2.55 5.63 17.98
N ARG A 100 -2.21 4.68 18.85
CA ARG A 100 -0.87 4.06 18.92
C ARG A 100 -1.01 2.55 18.93
N VAL A 101 -0.19 1.88 18.13
CA VAL A 101 -0.09 0.41 18.13
C VAL A 101 0.94 0.00 19.16
N GLU A 102 0.53 -0.87 20.11
CA GLU A 102 1.43 -1.40 21.13
C GLU A 102 1.95 -2.78 20.71
N ILE A 103 3.27 -2.87 20.51
CA ILE A 103 3.95 -4.11 20.17
C ILE A 103 5.09 -4.34 21.16
N ASN A 104 5.05 -5.45 21.90
CA ASN A 104 6.09 -5.82 22.88
C ASN A 104 6.42 -4.67 23.87
N GLY A 105 5.40 -3.91 24.29
CA GLY A 105 5.54 -2.78 25.20
C GLY A 105 6.08 -1.48 24.57
N LYS A 106 6.38 -1.47 23.27
CA LYS A 106 6.74 -0.27 22.50
C LYS A 106 5.50 0.26 21.76
N LEU A 107 5.36 1.59 21.72
CA LEU A 107 4.26 2.27 21.04
C LEU A 107 4.74 2.78 19.68
N TYR A 108 3.97 2.51 18.65
CA TYR A 108 4.20 2.96 17.28
C TYR A 108 3.04 3.82 16.79
N SER A 109 3.36 4.93 16.15
CA SER A 109 2.35 5.73 15.44
C SER A 109 1.95 5.06 14.12
N PRO A 110 0.78 5.39 13.55
CA PRO A 110 0.43 4.96 12.20
C PRO A 110 1.47 5.38 11.15
N GLN A 111 2.08 6.55 11.32
CA GLN A 111 3.14 7.05 10.45
C GLN A 111 4.39 6.17 10.49
N GLU A 112 4.83 5.73 11.69
CA GLU A 112 5.99 4.82 11.83
C GLU A 112 5.74 3.48 11.13
N ILE A 113 4.57 2.88 11.31
CA ILE A 113 4.23 1.61 10.65
C ILE A 113 4.14 1.80 9.14
N SER A 114 3.51 2.88 8.67
CA SER A 114 3.45 3.20 7.24
C SER A 114 4.82 3.49 6.65
N ALA A 115 5.71 4.14 7.42
CA ALA A 115 7.08 4.37 7.01
C ALA A 115 7.86 3.08 6.79
N MET A 116 7.62 2.03 7.58
CA MET A 116 8.24 0.71 7.37
C MET A 116 7.82 0.11 6.02
N ILE A 117 6.55 0.28 5.64
CA ILE A 117 6.05 -0.15 4.32
C ILE A 117 6.73 0.66 3.21
N LEU A 118 6.81 1.99 3.38
CA LEU A 118 7.48 2.88 2.42
C LEU A 118 8.98 2.58 2.29
N GLN A 119 9.65 2.19 3.38
CA GLN A 119 11.04 1.72 3.34
C GLN A 119 11.19 0.46 2.48
N LYS A 120 10.24 -0.49 2.57
CA LYS A 120 10.22 -1.67 1.70
C LYS A 120 10.02 -1.27 0.23
N MET A 121 9.15 -0.30 -0.07
CA MET A 121 8.95 0.22 -1.44
C MET A 121 10.22 0.90 -1.95
N LYS A 122 10.83 1.77 -1.14
CA LYS A 122 12.13 2.40 -1.43
C LYS A 122 13.20 1.36 -1.73
N LYS A 123 13.36 0.38 -0.86
CA LYS A 123 14.35 -0.70 -1.02
C LYS A 123 14.11 -1.51 -2.29
N THR A 124 12.86 -1.84 -2.59
CA THR A 124 12.47 -2.52 -3.84
C THR A 124 12.90 -1.71 -5.06
N ALA A 125 12.71 -0.40 -5.03
CA ALA A 125 13.13 0.49 -6.12
C ALA A 125 14.66 0.60 -6.23
N GLU A 126 15.37 0.71 -5.11
CA GLU A 126 16.84 0.76 -5.08
C GLU A 126 17.48 -0.53 -5.61
N ASP A 127 16.94 -1.69 -5.22
CA ASP A 127 17.40 -3.00 -5.69
C ASP A 127 17.22 -3.15 -7.21
N TYR A 128 16.11 -2.64 -7.74
CA TYR A 128 15.82 -2.63 -9.18
C TYR A 128 16.71 -1.66 -9.95
N LEU A 129 16.76 -0.40 -9.49
CA LEU A 129 17.47 0.68 -10.17
C LEU A 129 18.99 0.64 -9.97
N ARG A 130 19.49 -0.14 -9.02
CA ARG A 130 20.90 -0.22 -8.65
C ARG A 130 21.49 1.13 -8.22
N GLN A 131 20.68 1.99 -7.63
CA GLN A 131 21.08 3.30 -7.11
C GLN A 131 20.23 3.70 -5.92
N GLU A 132 20.72 4.63 -5.11
CA GLU A 132 19.95 5.22 -4.02
C GLU A 132 18.74 5.98 -4.55
N VAL A 133 17.60 5.85 -3.84
CA VAL A 133 16.35 6.55 -4.12
C VAL A 133 16.01 7.44 -2.93
N THR A 134 15.97 8.73 -3.16
CA THR A 134 15.72 9.74 -2.13
C THR A 134 14.43 10.52 -2.32
N GLU A 135 13.79 10.43 -3.48
CA GLU A 135 12.64 11.25 -3.86
C GLU A 135 11.46 10.38 -4.29
N ALA A 136 10.25 10.75 -3.87
CA ALA A 136 9.04 10.03 -4.22
C ALA A 136 7.82 10.95 -4.43
N VAL A 137 6.88 10.46 -5.26
CA VAL A 137 5.47 10.87 -5.26
C VAL A 137 4.69 9.77 -4.56
N ILE A 138 3.88 10.12 -3.55
CA ILE A 138 3.08 9.18 -2.77
C ILE A 138 1.60 9.49 -2.97
N THR A 139 0.78 8.46 -3.10
CA THR A 139 -0.66 8.62 -3.31
C THR A 139 -1.44 8.60 -2.01
N VAL A 140 -2.59 9.26 -2.02
CA VAL A 140 -3.58 9.24 -0.95
C VAL A 140 -4.98 9.17 -1.57
N PRO A 141 -5.98 8.64 -0.85
CA PRO A 141 -7.38 8.76 -1.24
C PRO A 141 -7.76 10.22 -1.48
N ALA A 142 -8.61 10.47 -2.47
CA ALA A 142 -8.99 11.84 -2.83
C ALA A 142 -9.73 12.54 -1.68
N TYR A 143 -10.51 11.78 -0.90
CA TYR A 143 -11.31 12.29 0.20
C TYR A 143 -10.56 12.35 1.55
N PHE A 144 -9.22 12.13 1.55
CA PHE A 144 -8.40 12.32 2.73
C PHE A 144 -8.41 13.78 3.19
N SER A 145 -8.57 13.99 4.50
CA SER A 145 -8.42 15.28 5.15
C SER A 145 -6.97 15.77 5.09
N ASP A 146 -6.78 17.05 5.38
CA ASP A 146 -5.44 17.66 5.46
C ASP A 146 -4.53 16.93 6.46
N SER A 147 -5.06 16.57 7.65
CA SER A 147 -4.33 15.81 8.67
C SER A 147 -3.84 14.44 8.15
N GLN A 148 -4.65 13.74 7.36
CA GLN A 148 -4.30 12.45 6.79
C GLN A 148 -3.23 12.58 5.69
N ARG A 149 -3.30 13.63 4.87
CA ARG A 149 -2.29 13.97 3.85
C ARG A 149 -0.95 14.29 4.48
N GLN A 150 -0.96 15.15 5.53
CA GLN A 150 0.24 15.50 6.25
C GLN A 150 0.87 14.30 6.94
N ALA A 151 0.07 13.45 7.61
CA ALA A 151 0.55 12.20 8.22
C ALA A 151 1.22 11.26 7.19
N THR A 152 0.67 11.20 5.96
CA THR A 152 1.28 10.41 4.87
C THR A 152 2.62 11.01 4.43
N LYS A 153 2.73 12.34 4.34
CA LYS A 153 3.98 13.04 4.03
C LYS A 153 5.05 12.80 5.10
N GLU A 154 4.65 12.82 6.38
CA GLU A 154 5.52 12.50 7.52
C GLU A 154 6.03 11.05 7.46
N ALA A 155 5.15 10.08 7.15
CA ALA A 155 5.55 8.69 6.94
C ALA A 155 6.62 8.56 5.84
N GLY A 156 6.50 9.32 4.75
CA GLY A 156 7.50 9.40 3.69
C GLY A 156 8.83 9.94 4.21
N LYS A 157 8.81 11.02 5.00
CA LYS A 157 10.02 11.59 5.62
C LYS A 157 10.69 10.59 6.58
N ILE A 158 9.92 9.91 7.44
CA ILE A 158 10.42 8.88 8.35
C ILE A 158 11.06 7.73 7.56
N ALA A 159 10.50 7.38 6.40
CA ALA A 159 11.07 6.39 5.50
C ALA A 159 12.37 6.84 4.80
N GLY A 160 12.80 8.10 4.99
CA GLY A 160 13.97 8.67 4.33
C GLY A 160 13.73 9.08 2.88
N LEU A 161 12.47 9.44 2.55
CA LEU A 161 12.07 9.95 1.25
C LEU A 161 11.74 11.44 1.33
N ASP A 162 12.27 12.24 0.41
CA ASP A 162 11.78 13.57 0.13
C ASP A 162 10.50 13.44 -0.72
N VAL A 163 9.34 13.68 -0.09
CA VAL A 163 8.04 13.57 -0.75
C VAL A 163 7.80 14.81 -1.59
N LYS A 164 8.09 14.71 -2.88
CA LYS A 164 7.96 15.82 -3.84
C LYS A 164 6.52 16.23 -4.06
N ARG A 165 5.61 15.26 -4.05
CA ARG A 165 4.17 15.51 -4.18
C ARG A 165 3.36 14.40 -3.51
N ILE A 166 2.27 14.81 -2.87
CA ILE A 166 1.14 13.96 -2.54
C ILE A 166 0.12 14.12 -3.67
N ILE A 167 -0.33 13.02 -4.26
CA ILE A 167 -1.31 13.00 -5.36
C ILE A 167 -2.50 12.12 -5.00
N ASN A 168 -3.70 12.51 -5.43
CA ASN A 168 -4.90 11.70 -5.19
C ASN A 168 -4.88 10.41 -6.04
N GLU A 169 -5.28 9.28 -5.45
CA GLU A 169 -5.32 7.96 -6.11
C GLU A 169 -6.13 7.97 -7.41
N PRO A 170 -7.38 8.48 -7.45
CA PRO A 170 -8.13 8.52 -8.70
C PRO A 170 -7.54 9.47 -9.73
N THR A 171 -6.89 10.55 -9.29
CA THR A 171 -6.18 11.48 -10.18
C THR A 171 -4.96 10.84 -10.81
N ALA A 172 -4.19 10.08 -10.03
CA ALA A 172 -3.06 9.28 -10.54
C ALA A 172 -3.55 8.24 -11.55
N ALA A 173 -4.65 7.54 -11.26
CA ALA A 173 -5.22 6.56 -12.18
C ALA A 173 -5.69 7.19 -13.50
N ALA A 174 -6.33 8.37 -13.45
CA ALA A 174 -6.70 9.12 -14.65
C ALA A 174 -5.48 9.55 -15.47
N LEU A 175 -4.40 9.97 -14.81
CA LEU A 175 -3.13 10.34 -15.46
C LEU A 175 -2.52 9.15 -16.20
N ALA A 176 -2.50 7.97 -15.58
CA ALA A 176 -2.03 6.74 -16.21
C ALA A 176 -2.88 6.35 -17.43
N TYR A 177 -4.21 6.44 -17.28
CA TYR A 177 -5.15 6.12 -18.38
C TYR A 177 -5.06 7.11 -19.54
N GLY A 178 -4.93 8.40 -19.24
CA GLY A 178 -5.01 9.49 -20.22
C GLY A 178 -3.68 9.80 -20.92
N LEU A 179 -2.55 9.23 -20.49
CA LEU A 179 -1.22 9.58 -21.00
C LEU A 179 -1.14 9.47 -22.53
N ASP A 180 -1.72 8.42 -23.08
CA ASP A 180 -1.75 8.15 -24.53
C ASP A 180 -2.91 8.84 -25.26
N LYS A 181 -3.79 9.55 -24.54
CA LYS A 181 -5.04 10.14 -25.05
C LYS A 181 -5.06 11.67 -25.01
N LYS A 182 -3.89 12.31 -24.92
CA LYS A 182 -3.72 13.77 -24.76
C LYS A 182 -4.51 14.65 -25.75
N ASN A 183 -4.84 14.13 -26.91
CA ASN A 183 -5.54 14.85 -27.99
C ASN A 183 -7.06 14.63 -28.01
N LYS A 184 -7.62 13.99 -26.98
CA LYS A 184 -9.06 13.76 -26.88
C LYS A 184 -9.61 14.54 -25.70
N ASP A 185 -10.64 15.34 -25.94
CA ASP A 185 -11.43 15.93 -24.88
C ASP A 185 -12.39 14.85 -24.35
N MET A 186 -12.32 14.54 -23.06
CA MET A 186 -13.08 13.46 -22.43
C MET A 186 -13.48 13.84 -21.02
N LYS A 187 -14.69 13.43 -20.61
CA LYS A 187 -15.14 13.44 -19.22
C LYS A 187 -15.06 12.02 -18.66
N VAL A 188 -14.26 11.87 -17.61
CA VAL A 188 -13.95 10.56 -17.05
C VAL A 188 -14.40 10.52 -15.58
N ALA A 189 -15.13 9.47 -15.21
CA ALA A 189 -15.38 9.14 -13.83
C ALA A 189 -14.41 8.05 -13.37
N VAL A 190 -13.67 8.30 -12.29
CA VAL A 190 -12.80 7.29 -11.67
C VAL A 190 -13.49 6.79 -10.41
N TYR A 191 -13.92 5.54 -10.44
CA TYR A 191 -14.53 4.82 -9.34
C TYR A 191 -13.46 3.95 -8.68
N ASP A 192 -12.95 4.41 -7.55
CA ASP A 192 -11.87 3.74 -6.82
C ASP A 192 -12.41 3.11 -5.53
N LEU A 193 -12.49 1.77 -5.51
CA LEU A 193 -12.88 1.00 -4.35
C LEU A 193 -11.70 0.11 -3.93
N GLY A 194 -10.92 0.64 -2.99
CA GLY A 194 -9.75 -0.02 -2.44
C GLY A 194 -10.07 -1.01 -1.31
N GLY A 195 -9.05 -1.29 -0.48
CA GLY A 195 -9.20 -2.13 0.70
C GLY A 195 -9.88 -1.45 1.87
N GLY A 196 -9.69 -0.13 2.01
CA GLY A 196 -10.18 0.63 3.17
C GLY A 196 -11.00 1.87 2.87
N THR A 197 -10.93 2.38 1.64
CA THR A 197 -11.55 3.63 1.21
C THR A 197 -12.28 3.46 -0.11
N PHE A 198 -13.27 4.31 -0.31
CA PHE A 198 -13.98 4.51 -1.57
C PHE A 198 -13.87 5.97 -1.99
N ASP A 199 -13.46 6.20 -3.23
CA ASP A 199 -13.40 7.53 -3.85
C ASP A 199 -14.08 7.50 -5.23
N ILE A 200 -14.76 8.60 -5.55
CA ILE A 200 -15.25 8.91 -6.89
C ILE A 200 -14.74 10.28 -7.29
N SER A 201 -14.08 10.38 -8.43
CA SER A 201 -13.63 11.66 -8.98
C SER A 201 -14.11 11.84 -10.41
N ILE A 202 -14.59 13.02 -10.71
CA ILE A 202 -15.01 13.43 -12.05
C ILE A 202 -13.93 14.35 -12.61
N LEU A 203 -13.38 13.98 -13.78
CA LEU A 203 -12.28 14.71 -14.42
C LEU A 203 -12.65 15.09 -15.86
N GLU A 204 -12.09 16.20 -16.30
CA GLU A 204 -12.00 16.57 -17.72
C GLU A 204 -10.55 16.42 -18.18
N LEU A 205 -10.36 15.67 -19.27
CA LEU A 205 -9.09 15.45 -19.93
C LEU A 205 -9.13 16.13 -21.29
N GLY A 206 -8.12 16.93 -21.60
CA GLY A 206 -8.03 17.59 -22.93
C GLY A 206 -6.73 18.37 -23.09
N GLY A 207 -6.12 18.31 -24.26
CA GLY A 207 -4.90 19.07 -24.57
C GLY A 207 -3.70 18.82 -23.65
N GLY A 208 -3.64 17.66 -22.98
CA GLY A 208 -2.62 17.35 -21.97
C GLY A 208 -2.94 17.88 -20.57
N VAL A 209 -4.09 18.51 -20.38
CA VAL A 209 -4.59 18.97 -19.07
C VAL A 209 -5.49 17.89 -18.48
N PHE A 210 -5.28 17.59 -17.20
CA PHE A 210 -6.08 16.68 -16.38
C PHE A 210 -6.68 17.53 -15.24
N GLU A 211 -7.94 17.92 -15.39
CA GLU A 211 -8.63 18.79 -14.45
C GLU A 211 -9.66 17.99 -13.67
N VAL A 212 -9.49 17.90 -12.35
CA VAL A 212 -10.53 17.35 -11.46
C VAL A 212 -11.63 18.40 -11.31
N LYS A 213 -12.86 18.02 -11.61
CA LYS A 213 -14.04 18.90 -11.46
C LYS A 213 -14.69 18.73 -10.09
N SER A 214 -14.72 17.51 -9.60
CA SER A 214 -15.25 17.20 -8.27
C SER A 214 -14.69 15.87 -7.78
N THR A 215 -14.67 15.71 -6.46
CA THR A 215 -14.38 14.45 -5.80
C THR A 215 -15.30 14.28 -4.59
N ASN A 216 -15.66 13.04 -4.30
CA ASN A 216 -16.41 12.64 -3.12
C ASN A 216 -15.99 11.22 -2.71
N GLY A 217 -16.38 10.76 -1.50
CA GLY A 217 -15.97 9.43 -1.08
C GLY A 217 -16.42 9.06 0.33
N ASP A 218 -15.94 7.88 0.76
CA ASP A 218 -16.14 7.33 2.10
C ASP A 218 -14.83 6.71 2.58
N THR A 219 -14.19 7.32 3.55
CA THR A 219 -12.89 6.90 4.10
C THR A 219 -12.97 5.61 4.94
N HIS A 220 -14.18 5.07 5.13
CA HIS A 220 -14.45 3.86 5.91
C HIS A 220 -15.32 2.86 5.12
N LEU A 221 -15.13 2.80 3.80
CA LEU A 221 -15.77 1.83 2.91
C LEU A 221 -14.72 1.21 1.99
N GLY A 222 -14.49 -0.09 2.11
CA GLY A 222 -13.54 -0.80 1.27
C GLY A 222 -13.61 -2.32 1.44
N GLY A 223 -12.67 -3.03 0.85
CA GLY A 223 -12.57 -4.49 0.85
C GLY A 223 -12.59 -5.11 2.25
N ASP A 224 -11.96 -4.45 3.24
CA ASP A 224 -11.94 -4.90 4.64
C ASP A 224 -13.34 -4.92 5.26
N ASP A 225 -14.25 -4.03 4.82
CA ASP A 225 -15.62 -3.98 5.33
C ASP A 225 -16.46 -5.14 4.76
N PHE A 226 -16.24 -5.51 3.49
CA PHE A 226 -16.82 -6.72 2.91
C PHE A 226 -16.32 -7.98 3.60
N ASP A 227 -15.03 -8.05 3.92
CA ASP A 227 -14.45 -9.16 4.69
C ASP A 227 -15.08 -9.24 6.08
N GLN A 228 -15.32 -8.10 6.73
CA GLN A 228 -15.93 -8.05 8.07
C GLN A 228 -17.35 -8.65 8.09
N GLU A 229 -18.15 -8.44 7.04
CA GLU A 229 -19.47 -9.06 6.93
C GLU A 229 -19.38 -10.59 6.83
N ILE A 230 -18.38 -11.11 6.09
CA ILE A 230 -18.14 -12.55 6.01
C ILE A 230 -17.65 -13.08 7.38
N ILE A 231 -16.74 -12.38 8.05
CA ILE A 231 -16.25 -12.73 9.40
C ILE A 231 -17.42 -12.80 10.39
N ASN A 232 -18.28 -11.80 10.38
CA ASN A 232 -19.46 -11.75 11.26
C ASN A 232 -20.38 -12.95 11.00
N TRP A 233 -20.69 -13.21 9.73
CA TRP A 233 -21.52 -14.36 9.36
C TRP A 233 -20.90 -15.69 9.81
N LEU A 234 -19.60 -15.92 9.57
CA LEU A 234 -18.90 -17.15 9.97
C LEU A 234 -18.89 -17.34 11.49
N ALA A 235 -18.60 -16.26 12.23
CA ALA A 235 -18.56 -16.29 13.69
C ALA A 235 -19.96 -16.58 14.28
N ASP A 236 -21.00 -15.97 13.72
CA ASP A 236 -22.38 -16.17 14.15
C ASP A 236 -22.87 -17.60 13.84
N GLU A 237 -22.51 -18.16 12.67
CA GLU A 237 -22.80 -19.56 12.33
C GLU A 237 -22.08 -20.53 13.27
N PHE A 238 -20.81 -20.25 13.60
CA PHE A 238 -20.08 -21.07 14.56
C PHE A 238 -20.71 -21.00 15.96
N ALA A 239 -21.10 -19.81 16.42
CA ALA A 239 -21.73 -19.62 17.72
C ALA A 239 -23.06 -20.38 17.85
N LYS A 240 -23.89 -20.42 16.79
CA LYS A 240 -25.12 -21.23 16.75
C LYS A 240 -24.86 -22.71 16.98
N ASP A 241 -23.80 -23.23 16.36
CA ASP A 241 -23.46 -24.66 16.40
C ASP A 241 -22.68 -25.05 17.69
N ASN A 242 -22.13 -24.07 18.44
CA ASN A 242 -21.20 -24.29 19.54
C ASN A 242 -21.53 -23.49 20.82
N GLY A 243 -22.80 -23.44 21.22
CA GLY A 243 -23.21 -22.91 22.52
C GLY A 243 -22.98 -21.42 22.73
N GLY A 244 -22.92 -20.61 21.67
CA GLY A 244 -22.77 -19.15 21.75
C GLY A 244 -21.31 -18.67 21.85
N ILE A 245 -20.33 -19.53 21.56
CA ILE A 245 -18.92 -19.15 21.59
C ILE A 245 -18.60 -18.26 20.41
N ASP A 246 -18.05 -17.07 20.68
CA ASP A 246 -17.68 -16.07 19.67
C ASP A 246 -16.20 -16.14 19.32
N LEU A 247 -15.91 -16.60 18.10
CA LEU A 247 -14.56 -16.72 17.56
C LEU A 247 -13.81 -15.38 17.45
N ARG A 248 -14.54 -14.27 17.39
CA ARG A 248 -13.94 -12.90 17.26
C ARG A 248 -13.19 -12.48 18.53
N LYS A 249 -13.41 -13.16 19.65
CA LYS A 249 -12.73 -12.88 20.94
C LYS A 249 -11.35 -13.53 21.05
N ASP A 250 -11.04 -14.49 20.21
CA ASP A 250 -9.72 -15.13 20.16
C ASP A 250 -8.92 -14.55 18.99
N PRO A 251 -7.75 -13.92 19.23
CA PRO A 251 -6.97 -13.28 18.17
C PRO A 251 -6.52 -14.22 17.05
N MET A 252 -6.22 -15.49 17.37
CA MET A 252 -5.80 -16.48 16.36
C MET A 252 -6.98 -16.91 15.50
N ALA A 253 -8.14 -17.17 16.14
CA ALA A 253 -9.36 -17.52 15.41
C ALA A 253 -9.81 -16.35 14.53
N LEU A 254 -9.79 -15.12 15.05
CA LEU A 254 -10.14 -13.91 14.32
C LEU A 254 -9.24 -13.72 13.08
N GLN A 255 -7.92 -13.90 13.23
CA GLN A 255 -6.99 -13.79 12.10
C GLN A 255 -7.26 -14.86 11.04
N ARG A 256 -7.54 -16.09 11.44
CA ARG A 256 -7.91 -17.17 10.51
C ARG A 256 -9.23 -16.91 9.80
N LEU A 257 -10.22 -16.34 10.50
CA LEU A 257 -11.47 -15.90 9.89
C LEU A 257 -11.23 -14.79 8.86
N LYS A 258 -10.35 -13.81 9.18
CA LYS A 258 -10.01 -12.71 8.27
C LYS A 258 -9.38 -13.22 6.98
N GLU A 259 -8.38 -14.09 7.06
CA GLU A 259 -7.73 -14.66 5.87
C GLU A 259 -8.69 -15.49 5.03
N ALA A 260 -9.57 -16.26 5.68
CA ALA A 260 -10.57 -17.05 4.98
C ALA A 260 -11.65 -16.17 4.32
N ALA A 261 -12.04 -15.07 4.96
CA ALA A 261 -13.01 -14.11 4.42
C ALA A 261 -12.44 -13.37 3.20
N GLU A 262 -11.21 -12.84 3.30
CA GLU A 262 -10.52 -12.21 2.17
C GLU A 262 -10.38 -13.17 0.99
N LYS A 263 -9.95 -14.40 1.24
CA LYS A 263 -9.84 -15.44 0.21
C LYS A 263 -11.19 -15.74 -0.43
N ALA A 264 -12.23 -15.95 0.38
CA ALA A 264 -13.57 -16.24 -0.12
C ALA A 264 -14.13 -15.08 -0.97
N LYS A 265 -13.95 -13.83 -0.55
CA LYS A 265 -14.31 -12.64 -1.34
C LYS A 265 -13.63 -12.63 -2.71
N ILE A 266 -12.32 -12.91 -2.75
CA ILE A 266 -11.55 -12.97 -4.00
C ILE A 266 -12.06 -14.10 -4.90
N GLU A 267 -12.26 -15.30 -4.36
CA GLU A 267 -12.75 -16.46 -5.12
C GLU A 267 -14.16 -16.22 -5.68
N LEU A 268 -15.05 -15.60 -4.90
CA LEU A 268 -16.41 -15.27 -5.33
C LEU A 268 -16.46 -14.21 -6.43
N SER A 269 -15.39 -13.49 -6.71
CA SER A 269 -15.30 -12.63 -7.89
C SER A 269 -15.26 -13.44 -9.20
N ASN A 270 -14.76 -14.67 -9.16
CA ASN A 270 -14.62 -15.56 -10.33
C ASN A 270 -15.55 -16.78 -10.29
N GLN A 271 -16.05 -17.16 -9.10
CA GLN A 271 -16.86 -18.36 -8.87
C GLN A 271 -18.22 -17.98 -8.28
N THR A 272 -19.20 -18.85 -8.42
CA THR A 272 -20.55 -18.65 -7.85
C THR A 272 -20.67 -19.13 -6.41
N SER A 273 -19.71 -19.96 -5.94
CA SER A 273 -19.66 -20.44 -4.56
C SER A 273 -18.22 -20.85 -4.20
N THR A 274 -17.91 -20.78 -2.91
CA THR A 274 -16.63 -21.27 -2.36
C THR A 274 -16.86 -21.98 -1.03
N GLU A 275 -16.02 -22.96 -0.72
CA GLU A 275 -16.00 -23.63 0.58
C GLU A 275 -14.96 -22.97 1.48
N ILE A 276 -15.41 -22.54 2.66
CA ILE A 276 -14.55 -22.04 3.73
C ILE A 276 -14.36 -23.18 4.72
N ASN A 277 -13.13 -23.70 4.81
CA ASN A 277 -12.78 -24.81 5.67
C ASN A 277 -11.65 -24.40 6.62
N LEU A 278 -11.99 -24.29 7.90
CA LEU A 278 -11.07 -23.90 8.98
C LEU A 278 -11.01 -25.04 10.01
N PRO A 279 -10.15 -26.05 9.79
CA PRO A 279 -9.98 -27.15 10.71
C PRO A 279 -9.36 -26.67 12.02
N TYR A 280 -9.80 -27.24 13.14
CA TYR A 280 -9.28 -26.92 14.48
C TYR A 280 -9.25 -25.42 14.77
N ILE A 281 -10.36 -24.72 14.45
CA ILE A 281 -10.44 -23.25 14.62
C ILE A 281 -10.31 -22.85 16.09
N MET A 282 -10.95 -23.59 16.98
CA MET A 282 -10.95 -23.37 18.42
C MET A 282 -11.34 -24.65 19.19
N PRO A 283 -10.75 -24.95 20.37
CA PRO A 283 -11.27 -25.96 21.28
C PRO A 283 -12.52 -25.46 22.02
N VAL A 284 -13.54 -26.30 22.14
CA VAL A 284 -14.75 -26.08 22.95
C VAL A 284 -14.86 -27.21 23.94
N ASP A 285 -14.83 -26.92 25.24
CA ASP A 285 -14.80 -27.91 26.31
C ASP A 285 -13.69 -28.97 26.13
N GLY A 286 -12.52 -28.54 25.64
CA GLY A 286 -11.37 -29.40 25.36
C GLY A 286 -11.48 -30.21 24.08
N VAL A 287 -12.57 -30.09 23.32
CA VAL A 287 -12.76 -30.77 22.03
C VAL A 287 -12.46 -29.83 20.88
N PRO A 288 -11.52 -30.15 20.00
CA PRO A 288 -11.25 -29.35 18.81
C PRO A 288 -12.47 -29.23 17.91
N LYS A 289 -12.85 -28.02 17.53
CA LYS A 289 -13.96 -27.73 16.62
C LYS A 289 -13.45 -27.26 15.26
N HIS A 290 -14.23 -27.55 14.25
CA HIS A 290 -13.98 -27.17 12.87
C HIS A 290 -15.07 -26.22 12.41
N LEU A 291 -14.73 -25.30 11.53
CA LEU A 291 -15.71 -24.45 10.83
C LEU A 291 -15.64 -24.78 9.35
N VAL A 292 -16.71 -25.39 8.84
CA VAL A 292 -16.86 -25.70 7.41
C VAL A 292 -18.18 -25.12 6.95
N LYS A 293 -18.12 -24.15 6.04
CA LYS A 293 -19.31 -23.49 5.50
C LYS A 293 -19.10 -23.21 4.00
N THR A 294 -20.17 -23.35 3.23
CA THR A 294 -20.19 -22.94 1.83
C THR A 294 -20.80 -21.54 1.73
N LEU A 295 -20.04 -20.61 1.16
CA LEU A 295 -20.51 -19.25 0.87
C LEU A 295 -20.79 -19.14 -0.63
N THR A 296 -22.04 -18.77 -0.99
CA THR A 296 -22.40 -18.46 -2.37
C THR A 296 -22.22 -16.96 -2.64
N ARG A 297 -21.98 -16.58 -3.90
CA ARG A 297 -21.94 -15.18 -4.33
C ARG A 297 -23.22 -14.44 -3.96
N ALA A 298 -24.39 -15.05 -4.20
CA ALA A 298 -25.68 -14.44 -3.85
C ALA A 298 -25.80 -14.19 -2.34
N LYS A 299 -25.30 -15.10 -1.49
CA LYS A 299 -25.28 -14.90 -0.03
C LYS A 299 -24.33 -13.78 0.36
N PHE A 300 -23.14 -13.72 -0.24
CA PHE A 300 -22.17 -12.64 -0.04
C PHE A 300 -22.75 -11.29 -0.42
N GLU A 301 -23.36 -11.19 -1.60
CA GLU A 301 -24.02 -9.96 -2.07
C GLU A 301 -25.15 -9.51 -1.15
N MET A 302 -25.92 -10.44 -0.63
CA MET A 302 -26.98 -10.15 0.35
C MET A 302 -26.41 -9.63 1.69
N LEU A 303 -25.32 -10.23 2.18
CA LEU A 303 -24.66 -9.79 3.41
C LEU A 303 -24.10 -8.37 3.29
N CYS A 304 -23.62 -8.02 2.10
CA CYS A 304 -22.91 -6.77 1.82
C CYS A 304 -23.76 -5.71 1.11
N ASP A 305 -25.07 -5.91 0.93
CA ASP A 305 -25.93 -5.02 0.14
C ASP A 305 -25.84 -3.56 0.57
N ASN A 306 -25.86 -3.31 1.89
CA ASN A 306 -25.73 -1.96 2.42
C ASN A 306 -24.37 -1.30 2.05
N LEU A 307 -23.28 -2.08 2.00
CA LEU A 307 -21.96 -1.57 1.62
C LEU A 307 -21.90 -1.19 0.15
N PHE A 308 -22.53 -2.00 -0.71
CA PHE A 308 -22.63 -1.69 -2.13
C PHE A 308 -23.40 -0.40 -2.36
N GLN A 309 -24.55 -0.22 -1.72
CA GLN A 309 -25.39 0.97 -1.87
C GLN A 309 -24.70 2.25 -1.36
N ARG A 310 -23.88 2.15 -0.31
CA ARG A 310 -23.10 3.29 0.22
C ARG A 310 -22.15 3.91 -0.79
N SER A 311 -21.68 3.17 -1.80
CA SER A 311 -20.78 3.70 -2.84
C SER A 311 -21.50 4.54 -3.89
N ILE A 312 -22.82 4.44 -4.02
CA ILE A 312 -23.58 5.10 -5.07
C ILE A 312 -23.92 6.55 -4.73
N GLU A 313 -24.20 6.85 -3.46
CA GLU A 313 -24.54 8.22 -3.05
C GLU A 313 -23.38 9.22 -3.27
N PRO A 314 -22.11 8.92 -2.94
CA PRO A 314 -20.99 9.76 -3.32
C PRO A 314 -20.88 9.99 -4.84
N CYS A 315 -21.20 8.97 -5.67
CA CYS A 315 -21.20 9.13 -7.13
C CYS A 315 -22.23 10.17 -7.60
N ARG A 316 -23.42 10.14 -7.00
CA ARG A 316 -24.49 11.09 -7.31
C ARG A 316 -24.10 12.51 -6.91
N GLN A 317 -23.48 12.66 -5.72
CA GLN A 317 -23.04 13.95 -5.23
C GLN A 317 -21.90 14.51 -6.08
N ALA A 318 -20.90 13.70 -6.44
CA ALA A 318 -19.78 14.13 -7.29
C ALA A 318 -20.26 14.63 -8.66
N LEU A 319 -21.19 13.92 -9.30
CA LEU A 319 -21.80 14.39 -10.57
C LEU A 319 -22.52 15.73 -10.40
N LYS A 320 -23.29 15.88 -9.33
CA LYS A 320 -23.99 17.13 -9.01
C LYS A 320 -23.02 18.30 -8.81
N ASP A 321 -21.93 18.07 -8.06
CA ASP A 321 -20.91 19.08 -7.77
C ASP A 321 -20.14 19.48 -9.05
N ALA A 322 -19.94 18.53 -9.96
CA ALA A 322 -19.36 18.78 -11.29
C ALA A 322 -20.33 19.47 -12.26
N GLY A 323 -21.62 19.60 -11.92
CA GLY A 323 -22.67 20.10 -12.80
C GLY A 323 -22.97 19.20 -14.00
N LEU A 324 -22.76 17.87 -13.84
CA LEU A 324 -22.87 16.86 -14.89
C LEU A 324 -23.94 15.82 -14.54
N ASN A 325 -24.44 15.15 -15.56
CA ASN A 325 -25.24 13.95 -15.45
C ASN A 325 -24.40 12.69 -15.76
N ALA A 326 -24.86 11.53 -15.36
CA ALA A 326 -24.20 10.27 -15.67
C ALA A 326 -24.00 10.03 -17.19
N SER A 327 -24.95 10.52 -18.02
CA SER A 327 -24.87 10.45 -19.49
C SER A 327 -23.75 11.29 -20.09
N ASP A 328 -23.30 12.35 -19.39
CA ASP A 328 -22.25 13.26 -19.86
C ASP A 328 -20.83 12.69 -19.68
N ILE A 329 -20.70 11.60 -18.92
CA ILE A 329 -19.45 10.91 -18.70
C ILE A 329 -19.10 10.05 -19.90
N ASP A 330 -17.91 10.21 -20.48
CA ASP A 330 -17.47 9.43 -21.63
C ASP A 330 -16.96 8.04 -21.21
N GLU A 331 -16.17 7.98 -20.15
CA GLU A 331 -15.55 6.76 -19.64
C GLU A 331 -15.68 6.64 -18.12
N VAL A 332 -15.84 5.41 -17.63
CA VAL A 332 -15.82 5.10 -16.21
C VAL A 332 -14.68 4.13 -15.95
N LEU A 333 -13.67 4.56 -15.20
CA LEU A 333 -12.51 3.74 -14.84
C LEU A 333 -12.75 3.05 -13.51
N LEU A 334 -12.46 1.76 -13.45
CA LEU A 334 -12.48 0.97 -12.21
C LEU A 334 -11.08 0.86 -11.65
N VAL A 335 -10.90 1.32 -10.42
CA VAL A 335 -9.65 1.33 -9.67
C VAL A 335 -9.85 0.67 -8.32
N GLY A 336 -8.78 0.08 -7.76
CA GLY A 336 -8.85 -0.66 -6.51
C GLY A 336 -9.32 -2.10 -6.66
N GLY A 337 -8.73 -3.02 -5.90
CA GLY A 337 -8.96 -4.45 -6.02
C GLY A 337 -10.41 -4.89 -5.79
N SER A 338 -11.17 -4.14 -4.97
CA SER A 338 -12.58 -4.44 -4.68
C SER A 338 -13.53 -4.17 -5.85
N THR A 339 -13.10 -3.43 -6.88
CA THR A 339 -13.87 -3.25 -8.12
C THR A 339 -13.95 -4.52 -8.98
N ARG A 340 -13.17 -5.55 -8.63
CA ARG A 340 -13.27 -6.88 -9.26
C ARG A 340 -14.54 -7.63 -8.86
N ILE A 341 -15.22 -7.23 -7.78
CA ILE A 341 -16.48 -7.82 -7.33
C ILE A 341 -17.58 -7.60 -8.40
N PRO A 342 -18.22 -8.68 -8.94
CA PRO A 342 -19.19 -8.55 -10.02
C PRO A 342 -20.35 -7.59 -9.70
N LYS A 343 -20.84 -7.59 -8.47
CA LYS A 343 -21.93 -6.69 -8.04
C LYS A 343 -21.54 -5.22 -8.10
N VAL A 344 -20.29 -4.88 -7.79
CA VAL A 344 -19.77 -3.51 -7.94
C VAL A 344 -19.80 -3.09 -9.41
N GLN A 345 -19.34 -3.95 -10.31
CA GLN A 345 -19.34 -3.67 -11.76
C GLN A 345 -20.75 -3.51 -12.32
N GLU A 346 -21.69 -4.34 -11.86
CA GLU A 346 -23.10 -4.24 -12.22
C GLU A 346 -23.71 -2.90 -11.78
N LEU A 347 -23.50 -2.50 -10.52
CA LEU A 347 -24.02 -1.24 -9.98
C LEU A 347 -23.43 -0.01 -10.67
N VAL A 348 -22.13 -0.03 -10.97
CA VAL A 348 -21.47 1.06 -11.71
C VAL A 348 -22.04 1.15 -13.12
N LYS A 349 -22.21 0.01 -13.81
CA LYS A 349 -22.83 -0.03 -15.13
C LYS A 349 -24.27 0.49 -15.10
N GLU A 350 -25.05 0.08 -14.12
CA GLU A 350 -26.45 0.52 -13.97
C GLU A 350 -26.52 2.03 -13.70
N PHE A 351 -25.67 2.54 -12.80
CA PHE A 351 -25.66 3.94 -12.40
C PHE A 351 -25.23 4.88 -13.54
N PHE A 352 -24.13 4.55 -14.26
CA PHE A 352 -23.60 5.39 -15.35
C PHE A 352 -24.23 5.06 -16.73
N GLY A 353 -25.02 3.98 -16.84
CA GLY A 353 -25.65 3.58 -18.09
C GLY A 353 -24.69 3.07 -19.17
N LYS A 354 -23.46 2.71 -18.80
CA LYS A 354 -22.42 2.22 -19.73
C LYS A 354 -21.48 1.21 -19.07
N GLU A 355 -20.83 0.38 -19.88
CA GLU A 355 -19.83 -0.56 -19.40
C GLU A 355 -18.62 0.19 -18.82
N PRO A 356 -18.20 -0.13 -17.60
CA PRO A 356 -16.99 0.44 -17.06
C PRO A 356 -15.74 -0.08 -17.80
N ASN A 357 -14.74 0.79 -17.95
CA ASN A 357 -13.48 0.48 -18.59
C ASN A 357 -12.60 -0.39 -17.67
N ARG A 358 -12.13 -1.52 -18.21
CA ARG A 358 -11.30 -2.51 -17.51
C ARG A 358 -9.92 -2.66 -18.14
N SER A 359 -9.50 -1.71 -18.99
CA SER A 359 -8.22 -1.80 -19.71
C SER A 359 -7.01 -1.55 -18.82
N VAL A 360 -7.20 -0.92 -17.66
CA VAL A 360 -6.15 -0.68 -16.67
C VAL A 360 -6.14 -1.78 -15.60
N ASN A 361 -4.96 -2.12 -15.10
CA ASN A 361 -4.87 -3.00 -13.94
C ASN A 361 -5.21 -2.20 -12.68
N PRO A 362 -6.31 -2.50 -11.98
CA PRO A 362 -6.79 -1.72 -10.86
C PRO A 362 -5.85 -1.74 -9.63
N ASP A 363 -4.91 -2.68 -9.57
CA ASP A 363 -3.94 -2.81 -8.47
C ASP A 363 -2.63 -2.06 -8.73
N GLU A 364 -2.41 -1.56 -9.96
CA GLU A 364 -1.13 -0.96 -10.40
C GLU A 364 -1.28 0.45 -10.96
N VAL A 365 -2.45 0.77 -11.49
CA VAL A 365 -2.68 2.01 -12.25
C VAL A 365 -2.37 3.26 -11.44
N VAL A 366 -2.59 3.22 -10.14
CA VAL A 366 -2.33 4.33 -9.21
C VAL A 366 -0.82 4.59 -9.08
N ALA A 367 -0.02 3.54 -8.86
CA ALA A 367 1.44 3.65 -8.81
C ALA A 367 2.03 4.10 -10.15
N ILE A 368 1.49 3.61 -11.26
CA ILE A 368 1.84 4.06 -12.61
C ILE A 368 1.61 5.57 -12.74
N GLY A 369 0.44 6.07 -12.37
CA GLY A 369 0.14 7.50 -12.41
C GLY A 369 1.03 8.34 -11.51
N ALA A 370 1.33 7.86 -10.31
CA ALA A 370 2.28 8.50 -9.40
C ALA A 370 3.69 8.58 -10.01
N SER A 371 4.15 7.54 -10.71
CA SER A 371 5.44 7.54 -11.39
C SER A 371 5.48 8.52 -12.57
N ILE A 372 4.38 8.64 -13.32
CA ILE A 372 4.24 9.65 -14.40
C ILE A 372 4.35 11.05 -13.81
N GLN A 373 3.67 11.32 -12.67
CA GLN A 373 3.81 12.60 -11.98
C GLN A 373 5.24 12.85 -11.50
N GLY A 374 5.95 11.82 -11.05
CA GLY A 374 7.39 11.87 -10.77
C GLY A 374 8.21 12.27 -12.00
N GLY A 375 7.90 11.69 -13.17
CA GLY A 375 8.51 12.05 -14.46
C GLY A 375 8.21 13.50 -14.88
N VAL A 376 7.01 14.01 -14.62
CA VAL A 376 6.67 15.43 -14.86
C VAL A 376 7.54 16.34 -13.98
N LEU A 377 7.68 16.02 -12.70
CA LEU A 377 8.50 16.79 -11.76
C LEU A 377 10.00 16.72 -12.09
N ALA A 378 10.49 15.61 -12.61
CA ALA A 378 11.85 15.44 -13.07
C ALA A 378 12.12 16.09 -14.44
N GLY A 379 11.07 16.47 -15.18
CA GLY A 379 11.16 17.01 -16.55
C GLY A 379 11.29 15.94 -17.64
N ASP A 380 11.16 14.67 -17.29
CA ASP A 380 11.18 13.52 -18.22
C ASP A 380 9.87 13.46 -19.04
N VAL A 381 8.75 13.83 -18.46
CA VAL A 381 7.42 13.91 -19.08
C VAL A 381 7.05 15.38 -19.30
N LYS A 382 6.73 15.74 -20.54
CA LYS A 382 6.35 17.11 -20.94
C LYS A 382 4.88 17.16 -21.38
N ASP A 383 4.33 18.36 -21.38
CA ASP A 383 2.97 18.65 -21.86
C ASP A 383 1.87 17.91 -21.08
N VAL A 384 2.06 17.79 -19.76
CA VAL A 384 1.07 17.28 -18.81
C VAL A 384 0.92 18.28 -17.69
N LEU A 385 -0.32 18.72 -17.46
CA LEU A 385 -0.71 19.58 -16.37
C LEU A 385 -1.83 18.91 -15.55
N LEU A 386 -1.59 18.79 -14.27
CA LEU A 386 -2.54 18.22 -13.33
C LEU A 386 -3.11 19.32 -12.42
N LEU A 387 -4.43 19.48 -12.42
CA LEU A 387 -5.18 20.37 -11.56
C LEU A 387 -6.10 19.51 -10.67
N ASP A 388 -5.84 19.53 -9.38
CA ASP A 388 -6.61 18.79 -8.38
C ASP A 388 -7.53 19.74 -7.58
N VAL A 389 -8.37 19.20 -6.69
CA VAL A 389 -9.32 19.97 -5.90
C VAL A 389 -9.26 19.61 -4.41
N THR A 390 -9.67 20.55 -3.54
CA THR A 390 -9.89 20.24 -2.12
C THR A 390 -11.21 19.47 -1.95
N PRO A 391 -11.24 18.35 -1.21
CA PRO A 391 -12.43 17.49 -1.12
C PRO A 391 -13.54 18.09 -0.25
N LEU A 392 -13.18 18.94 0.74
CA LEU A 392 -14.08 19.50 1.73
C LEU A 392 -13.90 21.01 1.84
N SER A 393 -14.98 21.70 2.20
CA SER A 393 -14.93 23.13 2.50
C SER A 393 -14.09 23.40 3.74
N LEU A 394 -13.40 24.53 3.71
CA LEU A 394 -12.51 25.00 4.76
C LEU A 394 -12.96 26.39 5.23
N GLY A 395 -12.95 26.62 6.53
CA GLY A 395 -13.42 27.87 7.10
C GLY A 395 -13.01 28.04 8.55
N ILE A 396 -13.59 29.06 9.19
CA ILE A 396 -13.38 29.31 10.61
C ILE A 396 -14.71 29.38 11.36
N GLU A 397 -14.65 29.15 12.67
CA GLU A 397 -15.76 29.44 13.55
C GLU A 397 -15.93 30.98 13.70
N THR A 398 -17.17 31.43 13.58
CA THR A 398 -17.56 32.82 13.76
C THR A 398 -18.64 32.96 14.82
N LEU A 399 -19.02 34.22 15.14
CA LEU A 399 -19.98 34.54 16.19
C LEU A 399 -21.24 33.66 16.11
N GLY A 400 -21.62 33.05 17.25
CA GLY A 400 -22.77 32.15 17.34
C GLY A 400 -22.44 30.68 17.02
N GLY A 401 -21.16 30.28 16.90
CA GLY A 401 -20.76 28.88 16.61
C GLY A 401 -21.04 28.47 15.16
N VAL A 402 -21.05 29.43 14.24
CA VAL A 402 -21.30 29.18 12.81
C VAL A 402 -19.97 28.97 12.08
N MET A 403 -19.91 27.97 11.20
CA MET A 403 -18.79 27.84 10.27
C MET A 403 -18.95 28.80 9.11
N THR A 404 -18.01 29.74 8.98
CA THR A 404 -17.89 30.61 7.81
C THR A 404 -16.85 30.06 6.87
N LYS A 405 -17.28 29.59 5.69
CA LYS A 405 -16.42 29.03 4.68
C LYS A 405 -15.61 30.10 3.97
N LEU A 406 -14.29 29.86 3.84
CA LEU A 406 -13.39 30.68 3.02
C LEU A 406 -13.07 30.00 1.70
N ILE A 407 -12.91 28.67 1.72
CA ILE A 407 -12.68 27.83 0.53
C ILE A 407 -13.81 26.80 0.49
N GLU A 408 -14.57 26.78 -0.59
CA GLU A 408 -15.61 25.78 -0.83
C GLU A 408 -14.98 24.44 -1.26
N SER A 409 -15.66 23.33 -0.99
CA SER A 409 -15.30 22.02 -1.54
C SER A 409 -15.18 22.06 -3.06
N ASN A 410 -14.37 21.18 -3.62
CA ASN A 410 -14.08 21.10 -5.06
C ASN A 410 -13.47 22.40 -5.66
N THR A 411 -12.84 23.24 -4.83
CA THR A 411 -12.02 24.35 -5.32
C THR A 411 -10.68 23.81 -5.82
N THR A 412 -10.29 24.21 -7.04
CA THR A 412 -9.00 23.84 -7.65
C THR A 412 -7.83 24.30 -6.80
N ILE A 413 -6.85 23.42 -6.60
CA ILE A 413 -5.61 23.68 -5.86
C ILE A 413 -4.39 23.68 -6.80
N PRO A 414 -3.33 24.47 -6.50
CA PRO A 414 -3.19 25.35 -5.33
C PRO A 414 -4.14 26.57 -5.35
N THR A 415 -4.55 27.04 -4.17
CA THR A 415 -5.45 28.18 -4.04
C THR A 415 -5.15 29.04 -2.79
N HIS A 416 -5.44 30.31 -2.90
CA HIS A 416 -5.24 31.31 -1.85
C HIS A 416 -6.51 32.15 -1.68
N LYS A 417 -7.05 32.21 -0.46
CA LYS A 417 -8.26 33.00 -0.14
C LYS A 417 -8.08 33.75 1.16
N SER A 418 -8.45 35.02 1.17
CA SER A 418 -8.43 35.90 2.35
C SER A 418 -9.78 36.53 2.57
N GLN A 419 -10.16 36.66 3.84
CA GLN A 419 -11.37 37.39 4.27
C GLN A 419 -11.09 38.17 5.54
N VAL A 420 -11.69 39.38 5.65
CA VAL A 420 -11.56 40.22 6.83
C VAL A 420 -12.70 39.96 7.80
N PHE A 421 -12.35 39.69 9.04
CA PHE A 421 -13.22 39.48 10.18
C PHE A 421 -13.00 40.59 11.22
N SER A 422 -13.79 40.60 12.29
CA SER A 422 -13.64 41.56 13.36
C SER A 422 -13.86 40.93 14.74
N THR A 423 -13.59 41.72 15.80
CA THR A 423 -13.81 41.29 17.19
C THR A 423 -15.29 41.20 17.54
N ALA A 424 -15.66 40.26 18.39
CA ALA A 424 -17.02 40.02 18.87
C ALA A 424 -17.37 40.84 20.14
N ALA A 425 -16.36 41.33 20.86
CA ALA A 425 -16.52 42.11 22.10
C ALA A 425 -15.70 43.39 22.05
N ASP A 426 -16.14 44.39 22.86
CA ASP A 426 -15.42 45.66 23.03
C ASP A 426 -14.09 45.41 23.74
N ASN A 427 -13.04 46.11 23.27
CA ASN A 427 -11.68 46.07 23.82
C ASN A 427 -11.08 44.66 23.91
N GLN A 428 -11.46 43.79 23.00
CA GLN A 428 -10.96 42.42 22.92
C GLN A 428 -9.47 42.41 22.51
N PRO A 429 -8.54 41.95 23.37
CA PRO A 429 -7.09 42.05 23.13
C PRO A 429 -6.55 40.93 22.24
N SER A 430 -7.32 39.85 22.06
CA SER A 430 -6.96 38.68 21.26
C SER A 430 -8.18 38.06 20.59
N VAL A 431 -7.96 37.36 19.48
CA VAL A 431 -8.97 36.50 18.84
C VAL A 431 -8.45 35.08 18.75
N GLU A 432 -9.33 34.13 18.97
CA GLU A 432 -9.08 32.72 18.79
C GLU A 432 -9.61 32.32 17.42
N ILE A 433 -8.77 31.63 16.64
CA ILE A 433 -9.08 31.20 15.29
C ILE A 433 -9.24 29.68 15.32
N HIS A 434 -10.48 29.19 15.28
CA HIS A 434 -10.82 27.78 15.12
C HIS A 434 -10.92 27.49 13.65
N VAL A 435 -9.98 26.70 13.13
CA VAL A 435 -9.95 26.28 11.72
C VAL A 435 -10.74 24.99 11.58
N LEU A 436 -11.70 25.00 10.67
CA LEU A 436 -12.69 23.93 10.49
C LEU A 436 -12.66 23.36 9.08
N GLN A 437 -12.93 22.08 8.97
CA GLN A 437 -13.11 21.35 7.71
C GLN A 437 -14.43 20.58 7.72
N GLY A 438 -15.27 20.76 6.69
CA GLY A 438 -16.54 20.06 6.53
C GLY A 438 -17.62 20.90 5.87
N GLU A 439 -18.84 20.34 5.77
CA GLU A 439 -19.95 20.93 5.03
C GLU A 439 -21.10 21.43 5.94
N ARG A 440 -20.99 21.21 7.25
CA ARG A 440 -22.07 21.54 8.18
C ARG A 440 -22.08 23.04 8.52
N PRO A 441 -23.27 23.67 8.68
CA PRO A 441 -23.37 25.10 9.02
C PRO A 441 -22.83 25.45 10.40
N MET A 442 -22.91 24.51 11.37
CA MET A 442 -22.46 24.78 12.73
C MET A 442 -21.04 24.26 12.95
N ALA A 443 -20.19 25.06 13.60
CA ALA A 443 -18.79 24.76 13.88
C ALA A 443 -18.60 23.39 14.56
N LYS A 444 -19.38 23.12 15.60
CA LYS A 444 -19.33 21.87 16.39
C LYS A 444 -19.61 20.59 15.60
N ASP A 445 -20.23 20.69 14.44
CA ASP A 445 -20.61 19.57 13.59
C ASP A 445 -19.58 19.33 12.47
N ASN A 446 -18.51 20.12 12.43
CA ASN A 446 -17.38 20.01 11.52
C ASN A 446 -16.11 19.53 12.25
N LYS A 447 -15.12 19.07 11.49
CA LYS A 447 -13.83 18.66 12.04
C LYS A 447 -12.99 19.90 12.33
N GLU A 448 -12.60 20.12 13.60
CA GLU A 448 -11.57 21.08 13.94
C GLU A 448 -10.22 20.54 13.49
N ILE A 449 -9.51 21.30 12.67
CA ILE A 449 -8.20 20.92 12.12
C ILE A 449 -7.07 21.81 12.63
N GLY A 450 -7.38 22.89 13.33
CA GLY A 450 -6.40 23.74 13.96
C GLY A 450 -7.01 24.83 14.84
N LEU A 451 -6.25 25.22 15.86
CA LEU A 451 -6.61 26.28 16.79
C LEU A 451 -5.39 27.14 17.09
N PHE A 452 -5.50 28.44 16.95
CA PHE A 452 -4.45 29.39 17.33
C PHE A 452 -5.00 30.74 17.74
N HIS A 453 -4.18 31.56 18.42
CA HIS A 453 -4.55 32.84 18.94
C HIS A 453 -3.77 33.97 18.25
N LEU A 454 -4.45 35.05 17.87
CA LEU A 454 -3.82 36.31 17.48
C LEU A 454 -3.97 37.31 18.63
N ASP A 455 -2.84 37.63 19.28
CA ASP A 455 -2.77 38.51 20.43
C ASP A 455 -2.34 39.93 20.07
N GLY A 456 -2.66 40.86 20.98
CA GLY A 456 -2.20 42.25 20.93
C GLY A 456 -2.93 43.10 19.92
N ILE A 457 -4.21 42.82 19.76
CA ILE A 457 -5.17 43.69 19.06
C ILE A 457 -5.34 44.98 19.88
N ALA A 458 -5.29 46.13 19.21
CA ALA A 458 -5.48 47.41 19.87
C ALA A 458 -6.91 47.54 20.43
N PRO A 459 -7.09 48.06 21.68
CA PRO A 459 -8.40 48.26 22.24
C PRO A 459 -9.28 49.13 21.34
N ALA A 460 -10.43 48.62 20.95
CA ALA A 460 -11.41 49.27 20.09
C ALA A 460 -12.81 48.69 20.35
N PRO A 461 -13.89 49.41 20.00
CA PRO A 461 -15.24 48.86 20.01
C PRO A 461 -15.32 47.61 19.10
N ARG A 462 -16.19 46.67 19.44
CA ARG A 462 -16.47 45.48 18.61
C ARG A 462 -16.81 45.89 17.18
N GLY A 463 -16.34 45.09 16.21
CA GLY A 463 -16.60 45.34 14.80
C GLY A 463 -15.63 46.33 14.13
N ILE A 464 -14.77 47.04 14.91
CA ILE A 464 -13.80 48.01 14.36
C ILE A 464 -12.46 47.35 13.96
N PRO A 465 -11.83 46.44 14.79
CA PRO A 465 -10.60 45.76 14.38
C PRO A 465 -10.80 44.97 13.09
N GLN A 466 -9.78 45.01 12.23
CA GLN A 466 -9.79 44.31 10.96
C GLN A 466 -8.78 43.15 11.01
N ILE A 467 -9.28 41.94 11.20
CA ILE A 467 -8.48 40.73 11.26
C ILE A 467 -8.60 39.98 9.92
N GLU A 468 -7.55 40.05 9.12
CA GLU A 468 -7.49 39.35 7.85
C GLU A 468 -7.06 37.91 8.10
N VAL A 469 -7.96 36.97 7.82
CA VAL A 469 -7.68 35.52 7.87
C VAL A 469 -7.45 35.04 6.47
N THR A 470 -6.32 34.37 6.26
CA THR A 470 -5.88 33.87 4.96
C THR A 470 -5.71 32.37 5.01
N PHE A 471 -6.27 31.68 4.03
CA PHE A 471 -6.12 30.24 3.77
C PHE A 471 -5.30 30.08 2.50
N ASP A 472 -4.21 29.32 2.59
CA ASP A 472 -3.30 29.01 1.50
C ASP A 472 -3.11 27.50 1.39
N ILE A 473 -3.60 26.91 0.30
CA ILE A 473 -3.50 25.47 0.03
C ILE A 473 -2.47 25.25 -1.07
N ASP A 474 -1.44 24.45 -0.76
CA ASP A 474 -0.41 24.10 -1.73
C ASP A 474 -0.90 23.02 -2.75
N ALA A 475 -0.05 22.68 -3.71
CA ALA A 475 -0.34 21.66 -4.71
C ALA A 475 -0.47 20.23 -4.12
N ASN A 476 -0.06 20.00 -2.87
CA ASN A 476 -0.23 18.74 -2.15
C ASN A 476 -1.55 18.68 -1.37
N GLY A 477 -2.33 19.76 -1.37
CA GLY A 477 -3.54 19.90 -0.57
C GLY A 477 -3.25 20.23 0.90
N ILE A 478 -2.05 20.71 1.23
CA ILE A 478 -1.66 21.07 2.60
C ILE A 478 -2.03 22.52 2.85
N LEU A 479 -2.78 22.75 3.93
CA LEU A 479 -3.31 24.04 4.32
C LEU A 479 -2.39 24.79 5.29
N ASN A 480 -2.13 26.06 4.99
CA ASN A 480 -1.60 27.04 5.94
C ASN A 480 -2.66 28.10 6.20
N VAL A 481 -2.86 28.46 7.46
CA VAL A 481 -3.79 29.51 7.85
C VAL A 481 -3.02 30.61 8.59
N SER A 482 -3.21 31.84 8.21
CA SER A 482 -2.69 33.00 8.93
C SER A 482 -3.80 33.98 9.32
N ALA A 483 -3.59 34.68 10.43
CA ALA A 483 -4.44 35.75 10.87
C ALA A 483 -3.59 37.02 11.15
N LYS A 484 -3.98 38.14 10.58
CA LYS A 484 -3.25 39.42 10.68
C LYS A 484 -4.16 40.56 11.08
N ASP A 485 -3.81 41.26 12.15
CA ASP A 485 -4.42 42.52 12.48
C ASP A 485 -3.87 43.63 11.56
N LYS A 486 -4.74 44.19 10.72
CA LYS A 486 -4.36 45.23 9.73
C LYS A 486 -3.93 46.54 10.38
N ALA A 487 -4.36 46.84 11.60
CA ALA A 487 -4.02 48.06 12.32
C ALA A 487 -2.63 48.00 12.95
N THR A 488 -2.31 46.92 13.63
CA THR A 488 -1.03 46.73 14.33
C THR A 488 0.04 46.03 13.48
N GLY A 489 -0.36 45.35 12.39
CA GLY A 489 0.51 44.53 11.57
C GLY A 489 0.93 43.22 12.23
N LYS A 490 0.42 42.90 13.42
CA LYS A 490 0.68 41.65 14.09
C LYS A 490 0.05 40.49 13.31
N GLU A 491 0.79 39.43 13.17
CA GLU A 491 0.40 38.24 12.42
C GLU A 491 0.76 36.98 13.18
N GLN A 492 -0.12 36.02 13.14
CA GLN A 492 0.10 34.63 13.57
C GLN A 492 -0.31 33.68 12.47
N ASN A 493 0.39 32.57 12.37
CA ASN A 493 0.05 31.56 11.42
C ASN A 493 0.07 30.17 12.09
N ILE A 494 -0.69 29.27 11.53
CA ILE A 494 -0.64 27.85 11.83
C ILE A 494 -0.51 27.11 10.50
N ARG A 495 0.47 26.22 10.42
CA ARG A 495 0.44 25.16 9.45
C ARG A 495 -0.44 24.07 10.02
N ILE A 496 -1.42 23.63 9.28
CA ILE A 496 -2.24 22.50 9.73
C ILE A 496 -1.35 21.26 9.66
N GLU A 497 -0.84 20.89 10.82
CA GLU A 497 -0.12 19.65 11.00
C GLU A 497 -1.12 18.58 11.43
N ALA A 498 -0.87 17.32 11.02
CA ALA A 498 -1.67 16.22 11.52
C ALA A 498 -1.69 16.30 13.05
N SER A 499 -2.84 16.06 13.67
CA SER A 499 -2.98 15.97 15.13
C SER A 499 -2.07 14.89 15.77
N SER A 500 -1.22 14.28 14.98
CA SER A 500 -0.19 13.30 15.32
C SER A 500 0.83 13.84 16.33
N GLY A 501 1.00 15.19 16.41
CA GLY A 501 1.89 15.84 17.36
C GLY A 501 3.35 15.41 17.27
N LEU A 502 3.80 14.90 16.11
CA LEU A 502 5.20 14.57 15.90
C LEU A 502 6.00 15.85 15.67
N SER A 503 6.96 16.15 16.57
CA SER A 503 7.94 17.20 16.35
C SER A 503 8.98 16.80 15.30
N ASP A 504 9.64 17.79 14.69
CA ASP A 504 10.75 17.49 13.76
C ASP A 504 11.87 16.68 14.43
N GLU A 505 12.08 16.85 15.75
CA GLU A 505 13.02 16.07 16.56
C GLU A 505 12.57 14.60 16.70
N GLU A 506 11.28 14.37 16.89
CA GLU A 506 10.72 13.01 16.92
C GLU A 506 10.78 12.34 15.54
N ILE A 507 10.48 13.07 14.47
CA ILE A 507 10.65 12.58 13.09
C ILE A 507 12.11 12.22 12.84
N GLN A 508 13.07 13.05 13.28
CA GLN A 508 14.49 12.77 13.14
C GLN A 508 14.91 11.54 13.95
N ARG A 509 14.45 11.42 15.20
CA ARG A 509 14.69 10.23 16.01
C ARG A 509 14.18 8.96 15.33
N MET A 510 12.96 9.00 14.79
CA MET A 510 12.36 7.87 14.07
C MET A 510 13.16 7.50 12.80
N ARG A 511 13.72 8.49 12.11
CA ARG A 511 14.63 8.27 10.98
C ARG A 511 15.92 7.58 11.40
N ASP A 512 16.50 8.01 12.51
CA ASP A 512 17.75 7.45 13.03
C ASP A 512 17.54 6.01 13.54
N GLU A 513 16.41 5.74 14.20
CA GLU A 513 16.00 4.39 14.59
C GLU A 513 15.75 3.49 13.36
N ALA A 514 15.14 4.02 12.30
CA ALA A 514 14.93 3.30 11.05
C ALA A 514 16.26 2.93 10.39
N LYS A 515 17.24 3.85 10.38
CA LYS A 515 18.59 3.63 9.86
C LYS A 515 19.39 2.61 10.69
N ALA A 516 19.26 2.68 12.02
CA ALA A 516 19.91 1.72 12.92
C ALA A 516 19.38 0.29 12.72
N ASN A 517 18.09 0.15 12.45
CA ASN A 517 17.48 -1.15 12.15
C ASN A 517 17.82 -1.66 10.74
N GLU A 518 18.16 -0.81 9.78
CA GLU A 518 18.54 -1.22 8.41
C GLU A 518 19.76 -2.16 8.41
N ALA A 519 20.77 -1.89 9.26
CA ALA A 519 21.93 -2.75 9.41
C ALA A 519 21.56 -4.10 10.03
N ALA A 520 20.70 -4.11 11.06
CA ALA A 520 20.22 -5.34 11.69
C ALA A 520 19.30 -6.14 10.74
N ASP A 521 18.43 -5.46 9.98
CA ASP A 521 17.56 -6.09 8.99
C ASP A 521 18.36 -6.70 7.82
N LYS A 522 19.49 -6.08 7.43
CA LYS A 522 20.42 -6.62 6.44
C LYS A 522 21.13 -7.89 6.96
N GLU A 523 21.63 -7.85 8.19
CA GLU A 523 22.26 -9.02 8.82
C GLU A 523 21.25 -10.17 8.99
N ALA A 524 20.02 -9.87 9.43
CA ALA A 524 18.95 -10.85 9.54
C ALA A 524 18.56 -11.46 8.18
N LYS A 525 18.53 -10.65 7.11
CA LYS A 525 18.26 -11.12 5.75
C LYS A 525 19.38 -12.06 5.26
N GLU A 526 20.64 -11.68 5.42
CA GLU A 526 21.79 -12.52 5.05
C GLU A 526 21.76 -13.86 5.80
N LYS A 527 21.37 -13.84 7.07
CA LYS A 527 21.16 -15.05 7.88
C LYS A 527 20.08 -15.96 7.30
N VAL A 528 18.91 -15.41 6.98
CA VAL A 528 17.79 -16.16 6.41
C VAL A 528 18.14 -16.70 5.03
N GLU A 529 18.79 -15.93 4.18
CA GLU A 529 19.23 -16.37 2.85
C GLU A 529 20.23 -17.53 2.94
N LYS A 530 21.18 -17.49 3.88
CA LYS A 530 22.11 -18.60 4.13
C LYS A 530 21.39 -19.88 4.56
N ILE A 531 20.46 -19.76 5.50
CA ILE A 531 19.66 -20.91 5.97
C ILE A 531 18.84 -21.49 4.83
N ASN A 532 18.13 -20.66 4.05
CA ASN A 532 17.30 -21.10 2.94
C ASN A 532 18.12 -21.77 1.81
N ASN A 533 19.30 -21.22 1.49
CA ASN A 533 20.19 -21.80 0.49
C ASN A 533 20.74 -23.17 0.94
N ALA A 534 21.07 -23.29 2.23
CA ALA A 534 21.52 -24.55 2.81
C ALA A 534 20.39 -25.60 2.83
N ASP A 535 19.18 -25.22 3.20
CA ASP A 535 18.00 -26.10 3.17
C ASP A 535 17.67 -26.58 1.75
N ALA A 536 17.72 -25.67 0.75
CA ALA A 536 17.56 -26.01 -0.65
C ALA A 536 18.65 -26.99 -1.14
N LEU A 537 19.89 -26.82 -0.69
CA LEU A 537 20.99 -27.74 -1.00
C LEU A 537 20.79 -29.10 -0.35
N CYS A 538 20.30 -29.15 0.90
CA CYS A 538 19.93 -30.42 1.57
C CYS A 538 18.85 -31.15 0.77
N PHE A 539 17.76 -30.46 0.44
CA PHE A 539 16.67 -31.05 -0.34
C PHE A 539 17.12 -31.56 -1.71
N GLN A 540 17.93 -30.77 -2.44
CA GLN A 540 18.45 -31.18 -3.73
C GLN A 540 19.41 -32.38 -3.61
N SER A 541 20.24 -32.41 -2.57
CA SER A 541 21.17 -33.49 -2.30
C SER A 541 20.47 -34.80 -1.94
N ASP A 542 19.44 -34.74 -1.08
CA ASP A 542 18.60 -35.90 -0.74
C ASP A 542 17.89 -36.46 -1.98
N LYS A 543 17.35 -35.59 -2.83
CA LYS A 543 16.76 -35.99 -4.11
C LYS A 543 17.77 -36.62 -5.03
N ASN A 544 18.95 -36.02 -5.20
CA ASN A 544 20.00 -36.56 -6.06
C ASN A 544 20.53 -37.91 -5.55
N LEU A 545 20.64 -38.14 -4.23
CA LEU A 545 20.99 -39.43 -3.65
C LEU A 545 19.93 -40.49 -3.93
N LYS A 546 18.64 -40.14 -3.92
CA LYS A 546 17.54 -41.06 -4.28
C LYS A 546 17.56 -41.43 -5.78
N ASP A 547 17.80 -40.44 -6.64
CA ASP A 547 17.72 -40.64 -8.09
C ASP A 547 18.97 -41.26 -8.68
N TYR A 548 20.16 -41.02 -8.10
CA TYR A 548 21.45 -41.38 -8.66
C TYR A 548 22.37 -42.16 -7.69
N GLY A 549 21.95 -42.39 -6.44
CA GLY A 549 22.79 -42.93 -5.38
C GLY A 549 23.38 -44.32 -5.70
N ASP A 550 22.73 -45.12 -6.56
CA ASP A 550 23.24 -46.43 -7.02
C ASP A 550 24.37 -46.30 -8.05
N LYS A 551 24.57 -45.12 -8.63
CA LYS A 551 25.63 -44.83 -9.61
C LYS A 551 26.84 -44.14 -8.98
N ILE A 552 26.75 -43.78 -7.71
CA ILE A 552 27.82 -43.09 -6.96
C ILE A 552 28.69 -44.17 -6.28
N PRO A 553 30.04 -44.09 -6.35
CA PRO A 553 30.92 -44.96 -5.58
C PRO A 553 30.61 -44.93 -4.09
N ALA A 554 30.64 -46.06 -3.41
CA ALA A 554 30.16 -46.23 -2.02
C ALA A 554 30.88 -45.30 -1.02
N ASP A 555 32.16 -45.03 -1.21
CA ASP A 555 32.96 -44.09 -0.39
C ASP A 555 32.48 -42.63 -0.59
N LYS A 556 32.18 -42.23 -1.82
CA LYS A 556 31.66 -40.89 -2.13
C LYS A 556 30.23 -40.71 -1.66
N LYS A 557 29.40 -41.74 -1.81
CA LYS A 557 28.03 -41.72 -1.30
C LYS A 557 28.02 -41.52 0.22
N SER A 558 28.84 -42.26 0.95
CA SER A 558 28.97 -42.12 2.41
C SER A 558 29.46 -40.72 2.83
N ALA A 559 30.39 -40.14 2.06
CA ALA A 559 30.84 -38.77 2.31
C ALA A 559 29.74 -37.72 2.10
N ILE A 560 28.92 -37.88 1.04
CA ILE A 560 27.77 -37.00 0.78
C ILE A 560 26.72 -37.15 1.88
N GLU A 561 26.35 -38.39 2.25
CA GLU A 561 25.37 -38.65 3.31
C GLU A 561 25.81 -38.06 4.67
N SER A 562 27.09 -38.20 5.01
CA SER A 562 27.63 -37.60 6.24
C SER A 562 27.62 -36.09 6.24
N ALA A 563 28.05 -35.44 5.14
CA ALA A 563 28.03 -34.00 5.01
C ALA A 563 26.59 -33.43 4.97
N LEU A 564 25.67 -34.14 4.31
CA LEU A 564 24.24 -33.82 4.27
C LEU A 564 23.63 -33.85 5.67
N GLY A 565 23.81 -34.91 6.44
CA GLY A 565 23.28 -35.01 7.80
C GLY A 565 23.84 -33.91 8.74
N SER A 566 25.12 -33.55 8.58
CA SER A 566 25.72 -32.47 9.34
C SER A 566 25.16 -31.10 8.95
N LEU A 567 24.85 -30.87 7.66
CA LEU A 567 24.24 -29.63 7.18
C LEU A 567 22.78 -29.52 7.64
N GLU A 568 22.01 -30.61 7.56
CA GLU A 568 20.62 -30.64 8.07
C GLU A 568 20.55 -30.30 9.57
N GLU A 569 21.47 -30.84 10.36
CA GLU A 569 21.54 -30.52 11.79
C GLU A 569 21.93 -29.05 12.02
N ALA A 570 22.88 -28.50 11.26
CA ALA A 570 23.25 -27.09 11.32
C ALA A 570 22.11 -26.16 10.91
N VAL A 571 21.35 -26.49 9.88
CA VAL A 571 20.15 -25.77 9.43
C VAL A 571 19.08 -25.80 10.52
N LYS A 572 18.80 -26.95 11.11
CA LYS A 572 17.85 -27.13 12.19
C LYS A 572 18.21 -26.28 13.42
N ASN A 573 19.49 -26.21 13.74
CA ASN A 573 20.01 -25.45 14.87
C ASN A 573 20.29 -23.97 14.53
N GLN A 574 20.10 -23.56 13.27
CA GLN A 574 20.36 -22.21 12.76
C GLN A 574 21.78 -21.69 13.05
N ASN A 575 22.77 -22.56 13.08
CA ASN A 575 24.15 -22.24 13.33
C ASN A 575 24.88 -21.84 12.03
N LEU A 576 25.02 -20.55 11.79
CA LEU A 576 25.53 -20.00 10.53
C LEU A 576 26.96 -20.41 10.21
N SER A 577 27.84 -20.54 11.22
CA SER A 577 29.23 -20.95 11.00
C SER A 577 29.33 -22.40 10.58
N ASP A 578 28.48 -23.26 11.15
CA ASP A 578 28.41 -24.66 10.78
C ASP A 578 27.70 -24.84 9.42
N ILE A 579 26.69 -24.00 9.12
CA ILE A 579 26.04 -23.97 7.81
C ILE A 579 27.05 -23.65 6.72
N ASP A 580 27.87 -22.59 6.86
CA ASP A 580 28.89 -22.22 5.89
C ASP A 580 29.87 -23.37 5.67
N ARG A 581 30.37 -23.98 6.76
CA ARG A 581 31.32 -25.09 6.70
C ARG A 581 30.74 -26.33 6.01
N TYR A 582 29.58 -26.78 6.45
CA TYR A 582 28.99 -28.02 5.92
C TYR A 582 28.41 -27.84 4.50
N THR A 583 28.00 -26.63 4.13
CA THR A 583 27.65 -26.30 2.74
C THR A 583 28.85 -26.48 1.81
N GLU A 584 30.02 -26.01 2.23
CA GLU A 584 31.26 -26.19 1.48
C GLU A 584 31.68 -27.67 1.42
N GLU A 585 31.60 -28.39 2.55
CA GLU A 585 31.90 -29.83 2.62
C GLU A 585 30.99 -30.66 1.72
N LEU A 586 29.67 -30.41 1.75
CA LEU A 586 28.69 -31.12 0.91
C LEU A 586 28.91 -30.81 -0.58
N THR A 587 29.21 -29.55 -0.91
CA THR A 587 29.52 -29.14 -2.29
C THR A 587 30.78 -29.82 -2.80
N LYS A 588 31.85 -29.92 -1.98
CA LYS A 588 33.07 -30.64 -2.32
C LYS A 588 32.82 -32.16 -2.52
N ALA A 589 32.00 -32.75 -1.65
CA ALA A 589 31.63 -34.16 -1.76
C ALA A 589 30.88 -34.45 -3.07
N TRP A 590 29.94 -33.61 -3.45
CA TRP A 590 29.21 -33.72 -4.73
C TRP A 590 30.12 -33.51 -5.94
N ASN A 591 31.04 -32.55 -5.91
CA ASN A 591 32.01 -32.32 -6.99
C ASN A 591 32.89 -33.56 -7.20
N ALA A 592 33.43 -34.13 -6.11
CA ALA A 592 34.23 -35.35 -6.18
C ALA A 592 33.47 -36.58 -6.71
N ALA A 593 32.18 -36.71 -6.35
CA ALA A 593 31.33 -37.75 -6.88
C ALA A 593 31.04 -37.56 -8.39
N SER A 594 30.77 -36.32 -8.80
CA SER A 594 30.50 -35.97 -10.20
C SER A 594 31.71 -36.19 -11.10
N GLU A 595 32.92 -35.91 -10.64
CA GLU A 595 34.16 -36.22 -11.38
C GLU A 595 34.34 -37.73 -11.61
N ASP A 596 34.10 -38.52 -10.58
CA ASP A 596 34.23 -40.00 -10.69
C ASP A 596 33.13 -40.59 -11.57
N MET A 597 31.89 -40.07 -11.49
CA MET A 597 30.79 -40.50 -12.39
C MET A 597 31.11 -40.15 -13.85
N ASN A 598 31.64 -38.96 -14.12
CA ASN A 598 32.04 -38.56 -15.47
C ASN A 598 33.19 -39.40 -15.99
N ARG A 599 34.16 -39.76 -15.13
CA ARG A 599 35.27 -40.63 -15.49
C ARG A 599 34.81 -42.04 -15.79
N ALA A 600 33.88 -42.60 -15.00
CA ALA A 600 33.25 -43.90 -15.24
C ALA A 600 32.42 -43.93 -16.52
N ALA A 601 31.67 -42.87 -16.82
CA ALA A 601 30.92 -42.72 -18.06
C ALA A 601 31.82 -42.67 -19.30
N GLN A 602 32.96 -42.00 -19.23
CA GLN A 602 33.97 -41.95 -20.30
C GLN A 602 34.69 -43.29 -20.46
N ALA A 603 34.98 -44.02 -19.39
CA ALA A 603 35.57 -45.36 -19.44
C ALA A 603 34.60 -46.39 -19.99
N GLY A 604 33.29 -46.27 -19.69
CA GLY A 604 32.22 -47.11 -20.26
C GLY A 604 31.99 -46.87 -21.76
N ALA A 605 32.23 -45.67 -22.24
CA ALA A 605 32.11 -45.33 -23.66
C ALA A 605 33.28 -45.88 -24.53
N GLN A 606 34.40 -46.26 -23.92
CA GLN A 606 35.53 -46.91 -24.62
C GLN A 606 35.42 -48.42 -24.71
N GLN A 607 34.44 -49.08 -24.11
CA GLN A 607 34.16 -50.52 -24.21
C GLN A 607 32.85 -50.78 -24.97
N GLY A 608 32.68 -50.18 -26.14
CA GLY A 608 31.67 -50.61 -27.11
C GLY A 608 32.14 -51.83 -27.88
N PRO A 609 31.26 -52.82 -28.23
CA PRO A 609 31.65 -54.04 -28.88
C PRO A 609 32.26 -53.77 -30.26
N GLN A 610 33.46 -54.32 -30.50
CA GLN A 610 34.11 -54.37 -31.79
C GLN A 610 33.21 -55.12 -32.77
N ASN A 611 32.70 -54.43 -33.77
CA ASN A 611 31.97 -55.01 -34.88
C ASN A 611 32.99 -55.38 -35.98
N PRO A 612 33.14 -56.69 -36.37
CA PRO A 612 34.12 -57.13 -37.33
C PRO A 612 33.56 -57.10 -38.78
N TYR A 613 33.38 -55.91 -39.37
CA TYR A 613 33.29 -55.82 -40.83
C TYR A 613 33.89 -54.47 -41.28
N GLY A 614 34.95 -54.60 -42.09
CA GLY A 614 35.77 -53.54 -42.59
C GLY A 614 35.11 -52.64 -43.66
N PRO A 615 35.88 -51.70 -44.24
CA PRO A 615 35.38 -50.44 -44.73
C PRO A 615 35.01 -50.45 -46.21
N GLN A 616 33.96 -49.72 -46.59
CA GLN A 616 33.80 -49.26 -47.98
C GLN A 616 33.82 -47.74 -48.03
N ALA A 617 34.68 -47.26 -48.93
CA ALA A 617 35.06 -45.90 -49.18
C ALA A 617 34.02 -45.11 -49.98
N GLY A 618 34.01 -43.81 -49.75
CA GLY A 618 33.73 -42.72 -50.68
C GLY A 618 32.37 -42.03 -50.60
N PRO A 619 32.24 -40.79 -51.09
CA PRO A 619 33.27 -39.81 -51.49
C PRO A 619 33.15 -38.42 -50.82
N GLN A 620 34.21 -37.68 -50.98
CA GLN A 620 34.46 -36.28 -50.62
C GLN A 620 33.56 -35.26 -51.33
N GLY A 621 33.34 -34.14 -50.67
CA GLY A 621 33.22 -32.83 -51.31
C GLY A 621 32.26 -31.86 -50.58
N PRO A 622 32.51 -30.55 -50.65
CA PRO A 622 33.76 -29.83 -50.46
C PRO A 622 33.71 -28.75 -49.36
N GLN A 623 34.88 -28.37 -48.92
CA GLN A 623 35.15 -27.13 -48.17
C GLN A 623 34.85 -25.88 -49.00
N ASN A 624 34.34 -24.85 -48.38
CA ASN A 624 34.72 -23.48 -48.68
C ASN A 624 34.63 -22.62 -47.43
N GLY A 625 35.74 -22.09 -47.03
CA GLY A 625 35.94 -21.04 -46.08
C GLY A 625 35.96 -19.66 -46.81
N PRO A 626 36.46 -18.58 -46.16
CA PRO A 626 35.70 -17.37 -45.97
C PRO A 626 36.14 -16.25 -46.94
N ASP A 627 35.36 -15.16 -47.00
CA ASP A 627 35.78 -13.76 -47.30
C ASP A 627 34.50 -12.90 -47.39
N ASP A 628 34.36 -11.89 -46.54
CA ASP A 628 34.89 -10.50 -46.56
C ASP A 628 34.05 -9.50 -47.39
N GLN A 629 33.80 -8.35 -46.77
CA GLN A 629 33.45 -7.03 -47.28
C GLN A 629 31.98 -6.67 -47.59
N GLY A 630 31.51 -5.70 -46.78
CA GLY A 630 30.46 -4.74 -47.17
C GLY A 630 30.88 -3.88 -48.40
N PRO A 631 30.23 -2.79 -48.75
CA PRO A 631 29.44 -1.81 -47.98
C PRO A 631 28.20 -1.24 -48.71
N ASP A 632 27.53 -0.28 -48.04
CA ASP A 632 26.85 0.94 -48.48
C ASP A 632 25.44 0.96 -49.11
N GLU A 633 24.66 1.85 -48.46
CA GLU A 633 23.71 2.83 -49.01
C GLU A 633 22.36 2.36 -49.65
N GLN A 634 21.28 2.56 -48.92
CA GLN A 634 20.26 3.64 -49.15
C GLN A 634 19.22 3.64 -48.01
#